data_28e65b28b47a2e7aac954cd5906bbda7
#
_entry.id   28e65b28b47a2e7aac954cd5906bbda7
#
_cell.length_a   1.000
_cell.length_b   1.000
_cell.length_c   1.000
_cell.angle_alpha   90.00
_cell.angle_beta   90.00
_cell.angle_gamma   90.00
#
_symmetry.space_group_name_H-M   'P 1'
#
loop_
_entity.id
_entity.type
_entity.pdbx_description
1 polymer ?
#
loop_
_entity_poly.entity_id
_entity_poly.type
_entity_poly.pdbx_seq_one_letter_code
_entity_poly.pdbx_strand_id
1 'polypeptide(L)'
;MALAIIGGMPERFAPFVELFHKAAAHYGHDPKSLPVGLNTHGYVAETSQRAADEFFPSYAAQMTHIGRERGWPPTTREHLDAGLPLRAHLMVGSPEQVIEKILFQHEKLGHSRYLMQMSVGTMPHAQTMRSIELLGTEVAPVVRSKLKDSQPRRAVPETAGAAPSR
;
A
#
# COMPACT_ATOMS: atom_id res chain seq x y z
N MET A 1 12.90 6.05 0.27
CA MET A 1 12.16 6.41 1.51
C MET A 1 11.10 5.35 1.78
N ALA A 2 10.83 5.03 3.04
CA ALA A 2 9.73 4.17 3.45
C ALA A 2 8.80 4.95 4.40
N LEU A 3 7.50 4.87 4.15
CA LEU A 3 6.44 5.47 4.96
C LEU A 3 5.63 4.36 5.63
N ALA A 4 5.53 4.38 6.95
CA ALA A 4 4.61 3.53 7.70
C ALA A 4 3.34 4.34 8.00
N ILE A 5 2.25 4.03 7.31
CA ILE A 5 0.97 4.70 7.50
C ILE A 5 0.15 3.89 8.51
N ILE A 6 0.23 4.30 9.77
CA ILE A 6 -0.43 3.61 10.88
C ILE A 6 -1.81 4.23 11.19
N GLY A 7 -2.05 5.46 10.74
CA GLY A 7 -3.31 6.16 10.95
C GLY A 7 -3.43 7.43 10.11
N GLY A 8 -4.63 7.97 10.06
CA GLY A 8 -4.93 9.20 9.33
C GLY A 8 -5.13 9.00 7.82
N MET A 9 -5.11 10.10 7.09
CA MET A 9 -5.27 10.09 5.63
C MET A 9 -3.90 10.01 4.95
N PRO A 10 -3.69 9.11 3.96
CA PRO A 10 -2.43 8.97 3.25
C PRO A 10 -1.90 10.27 2.63
N GLU A 11 -2.77 11.15 2.15
CA GLU A 11 -2.40 12.43 1.54
C GLU A 11 -1.60 13.35 2.48
N ARG A 12 -1.75 13.19 3.80
CA ARG A 12 -0.98 13.97 4.79
C ARG A 12 0.52 13.69 4.71
N PHE A 13 0.91 12.59 4.07
CA PHE A 13 2.31 12.21 3.87
C PHE A 13 2.91 12.76 2.58
N ALA A 14 2.09 13.32 1.67
CA ALA A 14 2.58 13.88 0.40
C ALA A 14 3.66 14.97 0.59
N PRO A 15 3.56 15.91 1.54
CA PRO A 15 4.62 16.90 1.77
C PRO A 15 5.98 16.27 2.14
N PHE A 16 5.99 15.13 2.84
CA PHE A 16 7.23 14.42 3.17
C PHE A 16 7.87 13.78 1.93
N VAL A 17 7.06 13.24 1.03
CA VAL A 17 7.54 12.71 -0.25
C VAL A 17 8.12 13.82 -1.12
N GLU A 18 7.44 14.96 -1.20
CA GLU A 18 7.93 16.13 -1.92
C GLU A 18 9.25 16.63 -1.33
N LEU A 19 9.34 16.77 -0.02
CA LEU A 19 10.57 17.18 0.66
C LEU A 19 11.73 16.21 0.38
N PHE A 20 11.44 14.90 0.43
CA PHE A 20 12.44 13.86 0.12
C PHE A 20 12.98 14.02 -1.31
N HIS A 21 12.11 14.22 -2.31
CA HIS A 21 12.53 14.41 -3.69
C HIS A 21 13.25 15.74 -3.91
N LYS A 22 12.82 16.83 -3.27
CA LYS A 22 13.50 18.13 -3.32
C LYS A 22 14.89 18.05 -2.71
N ALA A 23 15.03 17.41 -1.55
CA ALA A 23 16.34 17.21 -0.91
C ALA A 23 17.26 16.36 -1.80
N ALA A 24 16.75 15.27 -2.37
CA ALA A 24 17.51 14.44 -3.29
C ALA A 24 18.06 15.24 -4.48
N ALA A 25 17.22 16.03 -5.13
CA ALA A 25 17.64 16.90 -6.24
C ALA A 25 18.69 17.93 -5.81
N HIS A 26 18.51 18.53 -4.64
CA HIS A 26 19.46 19.51 -4.09
C HIS A 26 20.86 18.91 -3.90
N TYR A 27 20.94 17.64 -3.48
CA TYR A 27 22.21 16.92 -3.30
C TYR A 27 22.67 16.13 -4.54
N GLY A 28 22.14 16.43 -5.72
CA GLY A 28 22.60 15.86 -6.99
C GLY A 28 22.12 14.44 -7.29
N HIS A 29 21.13 13.95 -6.59
CA HIS A 29 20.50 12.65 -6.88
C HIS A 29 19.32 12.85 -7.84
N ASP A 30 19.08 11.88 -8.73
CA ASP A 30 17.86 11.85 -9.54
C ASP A 30 16.65 11.41 -8.69
N PRO A 31 15.68 12.29 -8.41
CA PRO A 31 14.51 11.94 -7.61
C PRO A 31 13.70 10.76 -8.19
N LYS A 32 13.70 10.61 -9.53
CA LYS A 32 12.98 9.52 -10.21
C LYS A 32 13.60 8.14 -9.99
N SER A 33 14.88 8.09 -9.65
CA SER A 33 15.58 6.86 -9.32
C SER A 33 15.35 6.39 -7.88
N LEU A 34 14.80 7.26 -7.03
CA LEU A 34 14.67 7.00 -5.59
C LEU A 34 13.28 6.43 -5.25
N PRO A 35 13.19 5.16 -4.85
CA PRO A 35 11.91 4.53 -4.57
C PRO A 35 11.25 5.09 -3.31
N VAL A 36 9.93 5.20 -3.36
CA VAL A 36 9.06 5.42 -2.19
C VAL A 36 8.31 4.13 -1.92
N GLY A 37 8.43 3.62 -0.70
CA GLY A 37 7.68 2.45 -0.22
C GLY A 37 6.64 2.86 0.81
N LEU A 38 5.46 2.25 0.75
CA LEU A 38 4.41 2.37 1.77
C LEU A 38 4.29 1.07 2.55
N ASN A 39 3.98 1.20 3.84
CA ASN A 39 3.64 0.08 4.71
C ASN A 39 2.36 0.41 5.47
N THR A 40 1.40 -0.51 5.50
CA THR A 40 0.18 -0.40 6.31
C THR A 40 -0.37 -1.79 6.67
N HIS A 41 -1.25 -1.83 7.67
CA HIS A 41 -2.01 -3.04 7.94
C HIS A 41 -3.01 -3.30 6.82
N GLY A 42 -3.17 -4.56 6.43
CA GLY A 42 -4.09 -4.93 5.38
C GLY A 42 -4.62 -6.35 5.48
N TYR A 43 -5.80 -6.55 4.90
CA TYR A 43 -6.46 -7.84 4.80
C TYR A 43 -7.42 -7.85 3.61
N VAL A 44 -7.38 -8.89 2.82
CA VAL A 44 -8.24 -9.07 1.65
C VAL A 44 -9.14 -10.29 1.87
N ALA A 45 -10.42 -10.12 1.69
CA ALA A 45 -11.39 -11.22 1.66
C ALA A 45 -12.33 -11.05 0.46
N GLU A 46 -13.17 -12.05 0.18
CA GLU A 46 -14.07 -12.06 -0.98
C GLU A 46 -15.06 -10.88 -1.00
N THR A 47 -15.39 -10.35 0.18
CA THR A 47 -16.23 -9.15 0.32
C THR A 47 -15.65 -8.22 1.37
N SER A 48 -15.95 -6.94 1.25
CA SER A 48 -15.48 -5.92 2.20
C SER A 48 -16.03 -6.11 3.60
N GLN A 49 -17.28 -6.55 3.71
CA GLN A 49 -17.88 -6.87 5.01
C GLN A 49 -17.15 -8.03 5.69
N ARG A 50 -16.90 -9.10 4.94
CA ARG A 50 -16.14 -10.26 5.44
C ARG A 50 -14.72 -9.88 5.84
N ALA A 51 -14.05 -9.06 5.03
CA ALA A 51 -12.71 -8.57 5.35
C ALA A 51 -12.69 -7.80 6.68
N ALA A 52 -13.64 -6.91 6.90
CA ALA A 52 -13.74 -6.15 8.14
C ALA A 52 -14.05 -7.05 9.35
N ASP A 53 -14.94 -8.02 9.20
CA ASP A 53 -15.37 -8.91 10.28
C ASP A 53 -14.29 -9.91 10.69
N GLU A 54 -13.56 -10.47 9.72
CA GLU A 54 -12.45 -11.39 9.98
C GLU A 54 -11.22 -10.69 10.55
N PHE A 55 -10.94 -9.47 10.09
CA PHE A 55 -9.76 -8.71 10.51
C PHE A 55 -9.91 -8.08 11.90
N PHE A 56 -11.12 -7.62 12.25
CA PHE A 56 -11.36 -6.81 13.44
C PHE A 56 -10.90 -7.47 14.75
N PRO A 57 -11.23 -8.73 15.08
CA PRO A 57 -10.90 -9.29 16.39
C PRO A 57 -9.40 -9.28 16.70
N SER A 58 -8.57 -9.73 15.73
CA SER A 58 -7.12 -9.79 15.89
C SER A 58 -6.49 -8.40 15.87
N TYR A 59 -6.97 -7.52 14.99
CA TYR A 59 -6.52 -6.13 14.92
C TYR A 59 -6.83 -5.36 16.20
N ALA A 60 -8.06 -5.45 16.71
CA ALA A 60 -8.47 -4.79 17.94
C ALA A 60 -7.67 -5.26 19.16
N ALA A 61 -7.45 -6.57 19.28
CA ALA A 61 -6.64 -7.13 20.35
C ALA A 61 -5.19 -6.60 20.30
N GLN A 62 -4.55 -6.66 19.12
CA GLN A 62 -3.19 -6.21 18.92
C GLN A 62 -3.04 -4.70 19.16
N MET A 63 -3.91 -3.90 18.57
CA MET A 63 -3.84 -2.44 18.70
C MET A 63 -4.18 -1.96 20.11
N THR A 64 -5.09 -2.64 20.81
CA THR A 64 -5.37 -2.38 22.23
C THR A 64 -4.17 -2.72 23.11
N HIS A 65 -3.49 -3.84 22.81
CA HIS A 65 -2.27 -4.22 23.54
C HIS A 65 -1.16 -3.16 23.39
N ILE A 66 -0.85 -2.80 22.14
CA ILE A 66 0.13 -1.74 21.85
C ILE A 66 -0.30 -0.39 22.45
N GLY A 67 -1.59 -0.10 22.38
CA GLY A 67 -2.16 1.16 22.86
C GLY A 67 -2.00 1.38 24.35
N ARG A 68 -2.01 0.30 25.17
CA ARG A 68 -1.82 0.41 26.63
C ARG A 68 -0.49 1.09 27.00
N GLU A 69 0.57 0.76 26.28
CA GLU A 69 1.91 1.35 26.52
C GLU A 69 2.00 2.82 26.07
N ARG A 70 1.06 3.25 25.19
CA ARG A 70 1.05 4.58 24.58
C ARG A 70 -0.07 5.48 25.08
N GLY A 71 -0.86 5.02 26.05
CA GLY A 71 -1.99 5.77 26.57
C GLY A 71 -3.16 5.90 25.59
N TRP A 72 -3.29 5.00 24.59
CA TRP A 72 -4.39 5.00 23.64
C TRP A 72 -5.60 4.25 24.24
N PRO A 73 -6.82 4.67 23.90
CA PRO A 73 -8.01 3.91 24.29
C PRO A 73 -8.04 2.54 23.57
N PRO A 74 -8.80 1.56 24.08
CA PRO A 74 -9.04 0.31 23.38
C PRO A 74 -9.58 0.53 21.98
N THR A 75 -9.12 -0.29 21.02
CA THR A 75 -9.58 -0.21 19.65
C THR A 75 -10.99 -0.79 19.52
N THR A 76 -11.93 0.00 19.04
CA THR A 76 -13.33 -0.40 18.82
C THR A 76 -13.61 -0.70 17.35
N ARG A 77 -14.80 -1.23 17.07
CA ARG A 77 -15.24 -1.46 15.69
C ARG A 77 -15.34 -0.14 14.91
N GLU A 78 -15.82 0.92 15.53
CA GLU A 78 -15.90 2.23 14.92
C GLU A 78 -14.54 2.78 14.52
N HIS A 79 -13.48 2.50 15.32
CA HIS A 79 -12.10 2.87 14.95
C HIS A 79 -11.63 2.11 13.71
N LEU A 80 -11.95 0.81 13.59
CA LEU A 80 -11.66 0.05 12.38
C LEU A 80 -12.42 0.65 11.19
N ASP A 81 -13.74 0.81 11.32
CA ASP A 81 -14.62 1.28 10.24
C ASP A 81 -14.20 2.67 9.74
N ALA A 82 -13.73 3.55 10.62
CA ALA A 82 -13.14 4.84 10.24
C ALA A 82 -11.84 4.70 9.42
N GLY A 83 -11.13 3.58 9.55
CA GLY A 83 -9.91 3.26 8.78
C GLY A 83 -10.16 2.64 7.41
N LEU A 84 -11.40 2.22 7.09
CA LEU A 84 -11.72 1.47 5.87
C LEU A 84 -11.97 2.33 4.61
N PRO A 85 -12.54 3.55 4.66
CA PRO A 85 -12.82 4.34 3.47
C PRO A 85 -11.62 4.51 2.54
N LEU A 86 -11.86 4.84 1.27
CA LEU A 86 -10.83 5.03 0.23
C LEU A 86 -9.66 5.92 0.69
N ARG A 87 -9.97 7.01 1.38
CA ARG A 87 -8.98 7.99 1.86
C ARG A 87 -8.41 7.68 3.25
N ALA A 88 -8.77 6.55 3.84
CA ALA A 88 -8.26 6.14 5.15
C ALA A 88 -7.09 5.14 5.03
N HIS A 89 -6.45 4.84 6.15
CA HIS A 89 -5.14 4.17 6.17
C HIS A 89 -5.18 2.65 6.08
N LEU A 90 -6.28 1.99 6.48
CA LEU A 90 -6.33 0.52 6.48
C LEU A 90 -6.56 -0.03 5.08
N MET A 91 -5.72 -0.99 4.68
CA MET A 91 -5.83 -1.68 3.40
C MET A 91 -6.65 -2.97 3.55
N VAL A 92 -7.88 -2.83 4.08
CA VAL A 92 -8.80 -3.92 4.38
C VAL A 92 -10.01 -3.79 3.49
N GLY A 93 -10.41 -4.87 2.80
CA GLY A 93 -11.56 -4.84 1.89
C GLY A 93 -11.60 -6.01 0.91
N SER A 94 -12.52 -5.92 -0.07
CA SER A 94 -12.53 -6.82 -1.22
C SER A 94 -11.36 -6.52 -2.15
N PRO A 95 -11.03 -7.42 -3.10
CA PRO A 95 -9.99 -7.17 -4.09
C PRO A 95 -10.16 -5.83 -4.81
N GLU A 96 -11.39 -5.49 -5.23
CA GLU A 96 -11.70 -4.26 -5.95
C GLU A 96 -11.40 -3.02 -5.10
N GLN A 97 -11.83 -3.02 -3.84
CA GLN A 97 -11.58 -1.90 -2.93
C GLN A 97 -10.08 -1.72 -2.64
N VAL A 98 -9.37 -2.83 -2.45
CA VAL A 98 -7.92 -2.78 -2.20
C VAL A 98 -7.17 -2.28 -3.42
N ILE A 99 -7.57 -2.70 -4.64
CA ILE A 99 -7.04 -2.16 -5.91
C ILE A 99 -7.24 -0.65 -5.97
N GLU A 100 -8.47 -0.19 -5.74
CA GLU A 100 -8.81 1.25 -5.79
C GLU A 100 -7.97 2.05 -4.80
N LYS A 101 -7.84 1.58 -3.57
CA LYS A 101 -7.03 2.24 -2.53
C LYS A 101 -5.54 2.30 -2.87
N ILE A 102 -4.96 1.23 -3.41
CA ILE A 102 -3.55 1.22 -3.81
C ILE A 102 -3.32 2.24 -4.95
N LEU A 103 -4.20 2.27 -5.93
CA LEU A 103 -4.11 3.21 -7.06
C LEU A 103 -4.28 4.66 -6.60
N PHE A 104 -5.25 4.93 -5.74
CA PHE A 104 -5.45 6.23 -5.12
C PHE A 104 -4.21 6.70 -4.36
N GLN A 105 -3.62 5.84 -3.53
CA GLN A 105 -2.41 6.18 -2.79
C GLN A 105 -1.20 6.35 -3.72
N HIS A 106 -1.14 5.59 -4.81
CA HIS A 106 -0.10 5.78 -5.82
C HIS A 106 -0.22 7.14 -6.52
N GLU A 107 -1.42 7.57 -6.86
CA GLU A 107 -1.66 8.90 -7.43
C GLU A 107 -1.17 10.02 -6.50
N LYS A 108 -1.39 9.88 -5.18
CA LYS A 108 -1.03 10.91 -4.19
C LYS A 108 0.43 10.90 -3.76
N LEU A 109 1.08 9.74 -3.74
CA LEU A 109 2.39 9.55 -3.11
C LEU A 109 3.47 9.06 -4.08
N GLY A 110 3.11 8.66 -5.31
CA GLY A 110 4.07 8.17 -6.31
C GLY A 110 4.86 6.94 -5.87
N HIS A 111 4.35 6.15 -4.93
CA HIS A 111 5.08 5.01 -4.41
C HIS A 111 5.29 3.93 -5.45
N SER A 112 6.46 3.30 -5.43
CA SER A 112 6.83 2.20 -6.32
C SER A 112 6.76 0.83 -5.64
N ARG A 113 6.60 0.81 -4.31
CA ARG A 113 6.51 -0.42 -3.51
C ARG A 113 5.41 -0.28 -2.47
N TYR A 114 4.60 -1.32 -2.36
CA TYR A 114 3.58 -1.43 -1.31
C TYR A 114 3.85 -2.68 -0.46
N LEU A 115 3.95 -2.48 0.86
CA LEU A 115 4.07 -3.56 1.84
C LEU A 115 2.77 -3.62 2.64
N MET A 116 2.07 -4.73 2.54
CA MET A 116 0.86 -4.98 3.30
C MET A 116 1.17 -5.92 4.47
N GLN A 117 1.03 -5.41 5.69
CA GLN A 117 1.18 -6.24 6.88
C GLN A 117 -0.10 -7.03 7.11
N MET A 118 -0.11 -8.28 6.66
CA MET A 118 -1.30 -9.12 6.61
C MET A 118 -1.46 -10.03 7.84
N SER A 119 -0.38 -10.31 8.55
CA SER A 119 -0.42 -11.04 9.82
C SER A 119 -0.48 -10.07 10.99
N VAL A 120 -1.63 -9.97 11.64
CA VAL A 120 -1.86 -9.05 12.76
C VAL A 120 -2.37 -9.85 13.95
N GLY A 121 -1.65 -9.78 15.07
CA GLY A 121 -2.02 -10.49 16.28
C GLY A 121 -2.14 -12.02 16.09
N THR A 122 -3.26 -12.56 16.52
CA THR A 122 -3.56 -13.99 16.51
C THR A 122 -4.49 -14.41 15.36
N MET A 123 -4.38 -13.79 14.21
CA MET A 123 -5.21 -14.15 13.05
C MET A 123 -5.09 -15.64 12.70
N PRO A 124 -6.21 -16.32 12.40
CA PRO A 124 -6.18 -17.70 11.95
C PRO A 124 -5.32 -17.86 10.68
N HIS A 125 -4.43 -18.85 10.69
CA HIS A 125 -3.49 -19.08 9.58
C HIS A 125 -4.21 -19.24 8.22
N ALA A 126 -5.31 -20.01 8.19
CA ALA A 126 -6.06 -20.21 6.95
C ALA A 126 -6.62 -18.89 6.35
N GLN A 127 -7.10 -17.99 7.21
CA GLN A 127 -7.58 -16.68 6.78
C GLN A 127 -6.43 -15.82 6.23
N THR A 128 -5.30 -15.80 6.92
CA THR A 128 -4.10 -15.07 6.46
C THR A 128 -3.63 -15.59 5.11
N MET A 129 -3.56 -16.91 4.92
CA MET A 129 -3.14 -17.54 3.67
C MET A 129 -4.12 -17.23 2.53
N ARG A 130 -5.43 -17.26 2.78
CA ARG A 130 -6.45 -16.89 1.79
C ARG A 130 -6.32 -15.41 1.37
N SER A 131 -6.11 -14.54 2.34
CA SER A 131 -5.89 -13.11 2.08
C SER A 131 -4.63 -12.86 1.22
N ILE A 132 -3.54 -13.58 1.48
CA ILE A 132 -2.31 -13.52 0.66
C ILE A 132 -2.56 -14.02 -0.77
N GLU A 133 -3.32 -15.10 -0.92
CA GLU A 133 -3.71 -15.63 -2.22
C GLU A 133 -4.50 -14.59 -3.02
N LEU A 134 -5.56 -14.00 -2.45
CA LEU A 134 -6.36 -12.96 -3.11
C LEU A 134 -5.50 -11.74 -3.48
N LEU A 135 -4.60 -11.32 -2.60
CA LEU A 135 -3.65 -10.25 -2.92
C LEU A 135 -2.78 -10.59 -4.13
N GLY A 136 -2.27 -11.82 -4.19
CA GLY A 136 -1.36 -12.28 -5.25
C GLY A 136 -2.04 -12.52 -6.58
N THR A 137 -3.25 -13.08 -6.58
CA THR A 137 -3.96 -13.53 -7.78
C THR A 137 -4.94 -12.51 -8.36
N GLU A 138 -5.57 -11.70 -7.51
CA GLU A 138 -6.63 -10.77 -7.94
C GLU A 138 -6.20 -9.30 -7.85
N VAL A 139 -5.50 -8.91 -6.80
CA VAL A 139 -5.14 -7.51 -6.59
C VAL A 139 -3.87 -7.12 -7.37
N ALA A 140 -2.76 -7.81 -7.10
CA ALA A 140 -1.46 -7.40 -7.61
C ALA A 140 -1.36 -7.39 -9.15
N PRO A 141 -1.93 -8.36 -9.89
CA PRO A 141 -1.90 -8.32 -11.36
C PRO A 141 -2.64 -7.11 -11.93
N VAL A 142 -3.81 -6.77 -11.37
CA VAL A 142 -4.64 -5.65 -11.84
C VAL A 142 -3.96 -4.31 -11.56
N VAL A 143 -3.42 -4.12 -10.34
CA VAL A 143 -2.65 -2.91 -9.99
C VAL A 143 -1.46 -2.74 -10.92
N ARG A 144 -0.67 -3.80 -11.16
CA ARG A 144 0.49 -3.75 -12.05
C ARG A 144 0.10 -3.40 -13.49
N SER A 145 -0.99 -3.97 -14.01
CA SER A 145 -1.50 -3.65 -15.35
C SER A 145 -1.87 -2.17 -15.45
N LYS A 146 -2.73 -1.68 -14.57
CA LYS A 146 -3.18 -0.29 -14.58
C LYS A 146 -2.03 0.71 -14.45
N LEU A 147 -1.01 0.40 -13.64
CA LEU A 147 0.16 1.29 -13.48
C LEU A 147 1.12 1.24 -14.67
N LYS A 148 1.22 0.11 -15.40
CA LYS A 148 1.99 0.03 -16.64
C LYS A 148 1.33 0.85 -17.75
N ASP A 149 0.03 0.79 -17.86
CA ASP A 149 -0.75 1.53 -18.85
C ASP A 149 -0.70 3.04 -18.63
N SER A 150 -0.47 3.47 -17.38
CA SER A 150 -0.33 4.87 -16.98
C SER A 150 1.07 5.45 -17.21
N GLN A 151 2.09 4.58 -17.42
CA GLN A 151 3.44 5.06 -17.75
C GLN A 151 3.54 5.32 -19.27
N PRO A 152 4.06 6.49 -19.71
CA PRO A 152 4.35 6.69 -21.12
C PRO A 152 5.27 5.56 -21.58
N ARG A 153 4.90 4.86 -22.67
CA ARG A 153 5.70 3.77 -23.25
C ARG A 153 7.14 4.27 -23.40
N ARG A 154 8.04 3.67 -22.65
CA ARG A 154 9.48 3.89 -22.86
C ARG A 154 9.76 3.51 -24.31
N ALA A 155 10.15 4.53 -25.13
CA ALA A 155 10.63 4.25 -26.48
C ALA A 155 11.76 3.24 -26.38
N VAL A 156 11.60 2.08 -27.02
CA VAL A 156 12.68 1.10 -27.17
C VAL A 156 13.76 1.82 -27.96
N PRO A 157 15.00 1.92 -27.47
CA PRO A 157 16.07 2.49 -28.28
C PRO A 157 16.18 1.64 -29.54
N GLU A 158 16.00 2.27 -30.70
CA GLU A 158 16.24 1.66 -31.99
C GLU A 158 17.68 1.17 -32.01
N THR A 159 17.86 -0.13 -32.07
CA THR A 159 19.20 -0.75 -32.15
C THR A 159 19.89 -0.17 -33.36
N ALA A 160 20.89 0.67 -33.12
CA ALA A 160 21.76 1.20 -34.17
C ALA A 160 22.27 0.04 -35.03
N GLY A 161 21.89 0.06 -36.28
CA GLY A 161 22.21 -0.97 -37.26
C GLY A 161 23.71 -1.21 -37.31
N ALA A 162 24.06 -2.46 -37.37
CA ALA A 162 25.44 -2.95 -37.57
C ALA A 162 26.04 -2.28 -38.82
N ALA A 163 27.13 -1.54 -38.64
CA ALA A 163 27.93 -1.06 -39.75
C ALA A 163 28.55 -2.26 -40.54
N PRO A 164 28.51 -2.22 -41.86
CA PRO A 164 29.13 -3.29 -42.64
C PRO A 164 30.65 -3.20 -42.54
N SER A 165 31.28 -4.35 -42.23
CA SER A 165 32.72 -4.55 -42.26
C SER A 165 33.24 -4.38 -43.68
N ARG A 166 34.29 -3.56 -43.82
CA ARG A 166 35.24 -3.63 -44.91
C ARG A 166 36.55 -4.21 -44.43
#